data_b759dc5862510e621a21fbd5b6487b5e
#
_entry.id   b759dc5862510e621a21fbd5b6487b5e
#
_cell.length_a   1.000
_cell.length_b   1.000
_cell.length_c   1.000
_cell.angle_alpha   90.00
_cell.angle_beta   90.00
_cell.angle_gamma   90.00
#
_symmetry.space_group_name_H-M   'P 1'
#
loop_
_entity.id
_entity.type
_entity.pdbx_description
1 polymer ?
#
loop_
_entity_poly.entity_id
_entity_poly.type
_entity_poly.pdbx_seq_one_letter_code
_entity_poly.pdbx_strand_id
1 'polypeptide(L)'
;MQFAYVPDASPYQRLIELARKHKRAVLATVVESGGSTPQGAGASALFSEDGLVCGTVGGGIGEARVEALARRALRTGASALRSFDFGKTPEEAGEAICGGRLRILIDARPERHVAAFVEMSAAVQKRKAGLLAARIGRTGDPGRVTVRRFWIPLGSPASAFAPLRPFSEDLDAVARSGAPGSFSRGAGRLYVEPHLPPPRLLIAGAGHVGRAAAHLGRLLNFEVVVIDDRPEFANAGRFPEAARIIVADVARTLRRLPVGPDTYVVIVTRGHRHDENALRACVRRNAGYIGMIGSARKVGLLRERFIKKGWCSVGQWARVRTPIGLPIGSRTVEEIAVSIAAELVAVRSCNSRAYGTGSSALRSSNGRAYGTGSSALRSAKRKRRGGA
;
A
#
# COMPACT_ATOMS: atom_id res chain seq x y z
N MET A 1 3.14 -4.25 26.12
CA MET A 1 3.99 -3.68 25.05
C MET A 1 3.48 -4.22 23.74
N GLN A 2 2.69 -3.45 22.98
CA GLN A 2 2.13 -3.88 21.69
C GLN A 2 2.97 -3.22 20.59
N PHE A 3 3.75 -4.05 19.92
CA PHE A 3 4.53 -3.61 18.77
C PHE A 3 3.59 -3.32 17.59
N ALA A 4 3.55 -2.07 17.16
CA ALA A 4 2.99 -1.74 15.86
C ALA A 4 3.80 -2.46 14.78
N TYR A 5 3.13 -3.24 13.94
CA TYR A 5 3.75 -4.00 12.88
C TYR A 5 4.40 -3.09 11.85
N VAL A 6 5.69 -3.22 11.74
CA VAL A 6 6.48 -2.89 10.55
C VAL A 6 6.79 -4.25 9.90
N PRO A 7 6.61 -4.43 8.58
CA PRO A 7 7.01 -5.67 7.92
C PRO A 7 8.44 -6.02 8.33
N ASP A 8 8.69 -7.25 8.73
CA ASP A 8 9.97 -7.74 9.29
C ASP A 8 11.17 -7.59 8.35
N ALA A 9 11.06 -6.87 7.25
CA ALA A 9 12.09 -6.72 6.23
C ALA A 9 12.13 -5.35 5.54
N SER A 10 11.66 -4.26 6.15
CA SER A 10 11.87 -2.95 5.53
C SER A 10 13.36 -2.60 5.53
N PRO A 11 13.99 -2.33 4.35
CA PRO A 11 15.39 -1.92 4.27
C PRO A 11 15.74 -0.75 5.19
N TYR A 12 14.80 0.17 5.40
CA TYR A 12 15.00 1.33 6.28
C TYR A 12 15.02 0.95 7.76
N GLN A 13 14.16 0.05 8.19
CA GLN A 13 14.16 -0.43 9.58
C GLN A 13 15.44 -1.20 9.88
N ARG A 14 15.83 -2.08 8.96
CA ARG A 14 17.06 -2.86 9.10
C ARG A 14 18.31 -1.98 9.06
N LEU A 15 18.29 -0.91 8.25
CA LEU A 15 19.34 0.10 8.25
C LEU A 15 19.48 0.79 9.61
N ILE A 16 18.37 1.19 10.24
CA ILE A 16 18.40 1.80 11.58
C ILE A 16 19.03 0.83 12.61
N GLU A 17 18.68 -0.45 12.54
CA GLU A 17 19.26 -1.47 13.44
C GLU A 17 20.76 -1.66 13.24
N LEU A 18 21.23 -1.73 11.97
CA LEU A 18 22.64 -1.85 11.64
C LEU A 18 23.41 -0.60 12.08
N ALA A 19 22.87 0.59 11.84
CA ALA A 19 23.49 1.85 12.26
C ALA A 19 23.65 1.94 13.79
N ARG A 20 22.65 1.48 14.56
CA ARG A 20 22.75 1.38 16.04
C ARG A 20 23.84 0.43 16.52
N LYS A 21 24.17 -0.59 15.71
CA LYS A 21 25.24 -1.55 15.97
C LYS A 21 26.57 -1.12 15.36
N HIS A 22 26.66 0.12 14.85
CA HIS A 22 27.85 0.65 14.15
C HIS A 22 28.30 -0.21 12.95
N LYS A 23 27.38 -0.99 12.37
CA LYS A 23 27.68 -1.81 11.19
C LYS A 23 27.45 -0.99 9.92
N ARG A 24 28.37 -1.14 8.96
CA ARG A 24 28.29 -0.48 7.66
C ARG A 24 27.26 -1.18 6.78
N ALA A 25 26.52 -0.38 6.02
CA ALA A 25 25.57 -0.87 5.04
C ALA A 25 25.53 0.05 3.81
N VAL A 26 25.05 -0.45 2.71
CA VAL A 26 24.76 0.31 1.47
C VAL A 26 23.27 0.17 1.18
N LEU A 27 22.63 1.29 0.92
CA LEU A 27 21.24 1.33 0.50
C LEU A 27 21.16 1.58 -1.00
N ALA A 28 20.64 0.62 -1.76
CA ALA A 28 20.30 0.77 -3.17
C ALA A 28 18.83 1.09 -3.31
N THR A 29 18.50 2.17 -4.05
CA THR A 29 17.10 2.61 -4.26
C THR A 29 16.85 2.84 -5.74
N VAL A 30 15.80 2.27 -6.30
CA VAL A 30 15.30 2.58 -7.64
C VAL A 30 14.69 3.98 -7.61
N VAL A 31 15.36 4.95 -8.21
CA VAL A 31 14.92 6.36 -8.22
C VAL A 31 14.14 6.74 -9.47
N GLU A 32 14.30 5.98 -10.56
CA GLU A 32 13.53 6.12 -11.81
C GLU A 32 13.32 4.74 -12.44
N SER A 33 12.14 4.53 -13.02
CA SER A 33 11.81 3.33 -13.79
C SER A 33 11.02 3.73 -15.03
N GLY A 34 11.27 3.07 -16.15
CA GLY A 34 10.58 3.33 -17.43
C GLY A 34 10.49 2.06 -18.28
N GLY A 35 9.37 1.90 -18.99
CA GLY A 35 9.07 0.67 -19.71
C GLY A 35 8.66 -0.48 -18.79
N SER A 36 8.77 -1.72 -19.28
CA SER A 36 8.50 -2.93 -18.47
C SER A 36 9.73 -3.22 -17.61
N THR A 37 9.64 -2.94 -16.31
CA THR A 37 10.72 -3.17 -15.34
C THR A 37 10.28 -4.12 -14.24
N PRO A 38 11.20 -4.93 -13.67
CA PRO A 38 10.86 -5.87 -12.60
C PRO A 38 10.44 -5.16 -11.29
N GLN A 39 10.89 -3.91 -11.10
CA GLN A 39 10.52 -3.08 -9.94
C GLN A 39 10.29 -1.62 -10.38
N GLY A 40 9.43 -0.91 -9.63
CA GLY A 40 9.17 0.51 -9.79
C GLY A 40 10.07 1.39 -8.94
N ALA A 41 10.01 2.71 -9.17
CA ALA A 41 10.63 3.70 -8.30
C ALA A 41 10.14 3.53 -6.85
N GLY A 42 11.04 3.64 -5.86
CA GLY A 42 10.79 3.36 -4.44
C GLY A 42 11.26 1.98 -3.99
N ALA A 43 11.43 1.02 -4.89
CA ALA A 43 12.01 -0.27 -4.53
C ALA A 43 13.44 -0.10 -4.00
N SER A 44 13.74 -0.72 -2.87
CA SER A 44 15.02 -0.58 -2.19
C SER A 44 15.55 -1.90 -1.69
N ALA A 45 16.87 -2.05 -1.69
CA ALA A 45 17.60 -3.18 -1.14
C ALA A 45 18.75 -2.69 -0.25
N LEU A 46 18.96 -3.37 0.86
CA LEU A 46 20.03 -3.09 1.81
C LEU A 46 21.10 -4.19 1.71
N PHE A 47 22.35 -3.77 1.61
CA PHE A 47 23.51 -4.67 1.52
C PHE A 47 24.46 -4.41 2.68
N SER A 48 25.05 -5.49 3.21
CA SER A 48 26.17 -5.48 4.15
C SER A 48 27.41 -6.12 3.54
N GLU A 49 28.44 -6.33 4.32
CA GLU A 49 29.64 -7.08 3.91
C GLU A 49 29.30 -8.53 3.54
N ASP A 50 28.27 -9.11 4.18
CA ASP A 50 27.79 -10.47 3.94
C ASP A 50 26.88 -10.60 2.69
N GLY A 51 26.59 -9.50 2.00
CA GLY A 51 25.72 -9.46 0.82
C GLY A 51 24.37 -8.79 1.08
N LEU A 52 23.33 -9.26 0.38
CA LEU A 52 21.96 -8.75 0.51
C LEU A 52 21.40 -9.06 1.91
N VAL A 53 21.01 -8.00 2.64
CA VAL A 53 20.38 -8.12 3.97
C VAL A 53 18.86 -8.27 3.83
N CYS A 54 18.22 -7.41 3.02
CA CYS A 54 16.77 -7.44 2.77
C CYS A 54 16.38 -6.49 1.63
N GLY A 55 15.13 -6.63 1.15
CA GLY A 55 14.59 -5.84 0.06
C GLY A 55 14.99 -6.38 -1.31
N THR A 56 14.62 -5.66 -2.37
CA THR A 56 14.94 -6.01 -3.77
C THR A 56 14.92 -4.77 -4.66
N VAL A 57 15.73 -4.79 -5.70
CA VAL A 57 15.74 -3.77 -6.77
C VAL A 57 15.37 -4.36 -8.13
N GLY A 58 14.89 -5.63 -8.15
CA GLY A 58 14.39 -6.25 -9.37
C GLY A 58 14.72 -7.72 -9.58
N GLY A 59 15.55 -8.31 -8.73
CA GLY A 59 15.92 -9.73 -8.84
C GLY A 59 16.87 -10.06 -10.02
N GLY A 60 17.27 -11.31 -10.09
CA GLY A 60 18.06 -11.87 -11.20
C GLY A 60 19.40 -11.16 -11.44
N ILE A 61 19.80 -11.08 -12.72
CA ILE A 61 21.09 -10.49 -13.15
C ILE A 61 21.20 -9.01 -12.75
N GLY A 62 20.09 -8.27 -12.74
CA GLY A 62 20.08 -6.87 -12.31
C GLY A 62 20.49 -6.72 -10.85
N GLU A 63 20.01 -7.59 -9.97
CA GLU A 63 20.34 -7.58 -8.54
C GLU A 63 21.79 -7.95 -8.28
N ALA A 64 22.34 -8.95 -9.00
CA ALA A 64 23.76 -9.31 -8.92
C ALA A 64 24.69 -8.16 -9.31
N ARG A 65 24.33 -7.40 -10.36
CA ARG A 65 25.08 -6.19 -10.78
C ARG A 65 25.01 -5.09 -9.70
N VAL A 66 23.84 -4.90 -9.08
CA VAL A 66 23.68 -3.93 -7.98
C VAL A 66 24.45 -4.37 -6.74
N GLU A 67 24.46 -5.65 -6.41
CA GLU A 67 25.26 -6.20 -5.31
C GLU A 67 26.76 -5.95 -5.52
N ALA A 68 27.29 -6.18 -6.73
CA ALA A 68 28.68 -5.89 -7.06
C ALA A 68 29.03 -4.40 -6.84
N LEU A 69 28.11 -3.49 -7.23
CA LEU A 69 28.25 -2.05 -6.97
C LEU A 69 28.17 -1.72 -5.50
N ALA A 70 27.28 -2.36 -4.75
CA ALA A 70 27.16 -2.19 -3.30
C ALA A 70 28.42 -2.66 -2.55
N ARG A 71 28.98 -3.81 -2.92
CA ARG A 71 30.27 -4.29 -2.39
C ARG A 71 31.41 -3.30 -2.68
N ARG A 72 31.46 -2.73 -3.89
CA ARG A 72 32.42 -1.67 -4.21
C ARG A 72 32.20 -0.42 -3.37
N ALA A 73 30.93 0.02 -3.21
CA ALA A 73 30.56 1.18 -2.40
C ALA A 73 30.93 0.99 -0.91
N LEU A 74 30.76 -0.22 -0.34
CA LEU A 74 31.22 -0.57 1.02
C LEU A 74 32.71 -0.36 1.16
N ARG A 75 33.54 -0.80 0.19
CA ARG A 75 35.01 -0.64 0.24
C ARG A 75 35.44 0.80 0.09
N THR A 76 34.88 1.52 -0.90
CA THR A 76 35.34 2.86 -1.28
C THR A 76 34.66 4.00 -0.53
N GLY A 77 33.50 3.75 0.08
CA GLY A 77 32.66 4.78 0.69
C GLY A 77 32.05 5.77 -0.34
N ALA A 78 32.10 5.44 -1.64
CA ALA A 78 31.66 6.30 -2.71
C ALA A 78 30.24 5.93 -3.18
N SER A 79 29.30 6.89 -3.03
CA SER A 79 27.95 6.74 -3.57
C SER A 79 27.92 6.98 -5.08
N ALA A 80 26.97 6.33 -5.77
CA ALA A 80 26.85 6.40 -7.22
C ALA A 80 25.38 6.41 -7.66
N LEU A 81 25.13 7.01 -8.82
CA LEU A 81 23.86 6.92 -9.53
C LEU A 81 24.11 6.17 -10.85
N ARG A 82 23.44 5.04 -11.06
CA ARG A 82 23.67 4.15 -12.20
C ARG A 82 22.39 3.87 -12.95
N SER A 83 22.50 3.86 -14.30
CA SER A 83 21.39 3.45 -15.18
C SER A 83 21.63 2.01 -15.63
N PHE A 84 20.54 1.24 -15.66
CA PHE A 84 20.48 -0.13 -16.15
C PHE A 84 19.46 -0.16 -17.27
N ASP A 85 19.85 -0.71 -18.40
CA ASP A 85 18.99 -0.89 -19.58
C ASP A 85 18.83 -2.40 -19.80
N PHE A 86 17.60 -2.88 -19.77
CA PHE A 86 17.28 -4.30 -19.89
C PHE A 86 16.82 -4.68 -21.31
N GLY A 87 16.92 -3.73 -22.29
CA GLY A 87 16.31 -3.86 -23.63
C GLY A 87 17.27 -3.98 -24.79
N LYS A 88 18.61 -4.05 -24.59
CA LYS A 88 19.53 -3.81 -25.69
C LYS A 88 20.06 -5.03 -26.44
N THR A 89 20.13 -6.23 -25.92
CA THR A 89 20.42 -7.45 -26.73
C THR A 89 20.02 -8.72 -26.00
N PRO A 90 19.59 -9.81 -26.70
CA PRO A 90 19.34 -11.11 -26.08
C PRO A 90 20.59 -11.71 -25.41
N GLU A 91 21.78 -11.39 -25.92
CA GLU A 91 23.07 -11.89 -25.40
C GLU A 91 23.52 -11.14 -24.12
N GLU A 92 23.14 -9.86 -23.95
CA GLU A 92 23.45 -9.07 -22.75
C GLU A 92 22.31 -9.08 -21.71
N ALA A 93 21.08 -9.41 -22.12
CA ALA A 93 19.90 -9.38 -21.27
C ALA A 93 19.80 -10.62 -20.37
N GLY A 94 20.53 -11.71 -20.65
CA GLY A 94 20.25 -12.98 -19.99
C GLY A 94 18.76 -13.30 -20.13
N GLU A 95 18.18 -14.10 -19.28
CA GLU A 95 16.74 -14.46 -19.31
C GLU A 95 15.75 -13.32 -18.99
N ALA A 96 16.19 -12.04 -18.90
CA ALA A 96 15.33 -10.91 -18.59
C ALA A 96 14.59 -10.42 -19.85
N ILE A 97 13.38 -10.88 -20.04
CA ILE A 97 12.42 -10.50 -21.11
C ILE A 97 11.86 -9.05 -20.92
N CYS A 98 12.32 -8.30 -19.92
CA CYS A 98 11.82 -6.98 -19.59
C CYS A 98 12.61 -5.89 -20.30
N GLY A 99 12.05 -5.27 -21.35
CA GLY A 99 12.64 -4.18 -22.13
C GLY A 99 12.58 -2.80 -21.46
N GLY A 100 12.85 -2.70 -20.14
CA GLY A 100 12.75 -1.46 -19.39
C GLY A 100 14.09 -0.85 -18.98
N ARG A 101 14.02 0.35 -18.43
CA ARG A 101 15.19 1.08 -17.90
C ARG A 101 15.00 1.42 -16.44
N LEU A 102 16.01 1.15 -15.61
CA LEU A 102 16.07 1.57 -14.22
C LEU A 102 17.22 2.54 -13.98
N ARG A 103 17.00 3.50 -13.09
CA ARG A 103 18.09 4.29 -12.50
C ARG A 103 18.12 4.04 -11.00
N ILE A 104 19.28 3.61 -10.50
CA ILE A 104 19.46 3.16 -9.11
C ILE A 104 20.48 4.05 -8.43
N LEU A 105 20.10 4.58 -7.27
CA LEU A 105 20.97 5.28 -6.34
C LEU A 105 21.63 4.26 -5.42
N ILE A 106 22.96 4.19 -5.44
CA ILE A 106 23.79 3.40 -4.52
C ILE A 106 24.32 4.38 -3.46
N ASP A 107 23.72 4.38 -2.30
CA ASP A 107 24.10 5.21 -1.17
C ASP A 107 25.09 4.43 -0.27
N ALA A 108 26.36 4.81 -0.33
CA ALA A 108 27.45 4.09 0.33
C ALA A 108 27.53 4.34 1.86
N ARG A 109 26.87 5.39 2.34
CA ARG A 109 26.92 5.83 3.73
C ARG A 109 25.57 6.31 4.25
N PRO A 110 24.51 5.50 4.13
CA PRO A 110 23.17 5.90 4.54
C PRO A 110 23.08 6.14 6.06
N GLU A 111 23.94 5.52 6.86
CA GLU A 111 24.04 5.71 8.31
C GLU A 111 24.36 7.17 8.72
N ARG A 112 25.00 7.95 7.86
CA ARG A 112 25.25 9.40 8.09
C ARG A 112 23.97 10.22 8.19
N HIS A 113 22.87 9.69 7.68
CA HIS A 113 21.56 10.32 7.65
C HIS A 113 20.51 9.46 8.37
N VAL A 114 20.94 8.62 9.32
CA VAL A 114 20.04 7.70 10.05
C VAL A 114 18.92 8.45 10.76
N ALA A 115 19.14 9.70 11.17
CA ALA A 115 18.11 10.54 11.80
C ALA A 115 16.86 10.66 10.92
N ALA A 116 17.00 10.89 9.61
CA ALA A 116 15.86 10.99 8.69
C ALA A 116 15.03 9.68 8.65
N PHE A 117 15.68 8.53 8.70
CA PHE A 117 15.00 7.22 8.73
C PHE A 117 14.34 6.96 10.09
N VAL A 118 14.95 7.37 11.18
CA VAL A 118 14.39 7.26 12.55
C VAL A 118 13.14 8.15 12.66
N GLU A 119 13.22 9.41 12.22
CA GLU A 119 12.09 10.34 12.21
C GLU A 119 10.94 9.82 11.36
N MET A 120 11.22 9.32 10.14
CA MET A 120 10.27 8.65 9.27
C MET A 120 9.57 7.48 10.00
N SER A 121 10.36 6.57 10.57
CA SER A 121 9.83 5.39 11.25
C SER A 121 8.94 5.78 12.43
N ALA A 122 9.38 6.74 13.25
CA ALA A 122 8.61 7.24 14.39
C ALA A 122 7.32 7.97 13.95
N ALA A 123 7.37 8.71 12.84
CA ALA A 123 6.20 9.38 12.28
C ALA A 123 5.16 8.36 11.78
N VAL A 124 5.59 7.36 11.00
CA VAL A 124 4.71 6.29 10.47
C VAL A 124 4.07 5.50 11.62
N GLN A 125 4.82 5.17 12.67
CA GLN A 125 4.29 4.52 13.87
C GLN A 125 3.21 5.36 14.57
N LYS A 126 3.36 6.69 14.58
CA LYS A 126 2.37 7.65 15.09
C LYS A 126 1.28 8.00 14.07
N ARG A 127 1.19 7.25 12.98
CA ARG A 127 0.27 7.46 11.86
C ARG A 127 0.38 8.85 11.22
N LYS A 128 1.58 9.40 11.17
CA LYS A 128 1.87 10.66 10.48
C LYS A 128 2.55 10.36 9.15
N ALA A 129 2.01 10.93 8.09
CA ALA A 129 2.56 10.85 6.74
C ALA A 129 3.69 11.85 6.52
N GLY A 130 4.57 11.57 5.58
CA GLY A 130 5.62 12.49 5.16
C GLY A 130 6.35 12.00 3.91
N LEU A 131 7.37 12.73 3.54
CA LEU A 131 8.22 12.47 2.38
C LEU A 131 9.64 12.16 2.86
N LEU A 132 10.23 11.08 2.34
CA LEU A 132 11.66 10.82 2.48
C LEU A 132 12.35 11.32 1.20
N ALA A 133 13.16 12.36 1.35
CA ALA A 133 13.84 13.00 0.24
C ALA A 133 15.33 12.67 0.24
N ALA A 134 15.90 12.37 -0.93
CA ALA A 134 17.33 12.20 -1.16
C ALA A 134 17.83 13.28 -2.13
N ARG A 135 18.58 14.26 -1.61
CA ARG A 135 19.30 15.25 -2.42
C ARG A 135 20.59 14.64 -2.94
N ILE A 136 20.71 14.56 -4.24
CA ILE A 136 21.84 13.95 -4.94
C ILE A 136 22.63 15.08 -5.61
N GLY A 137 23.87 15.27 -5.17
CA GLY A 137 24.80 16.25 -5.73
C GLY A 137 25.85 15.57 -6.60
N ARG A 138 26.41 16.31 -7.56
CA ARG A 138 27.58 15.88 -8.32
C ARG A 138 28.84 16.08 -7.47
N THR A 139 29.85 15.24 -7.70
CA THR A 139 31.20 15.44 -7.21
C THR A 139 32.11 15.81 -8.38
N GLY A 140 33.35 16.22 -8.12
CA GLY A 140 34.37 16.40 -9.17
C GLY A 140 34.72 15.09 -9.89
N ASP A 141 34.54 13.94 -9.20
CA ASP A 141 34.87 12.61 -9.76
C ASP A 141 33.73 12.11 -10.65
N PRO A 142 34.02 11.72 -11.91
CA PRO A 142 33.03 11.14 -12.78
C PRO A 142 32.34 9.90 -12.17
N GLY A 143 31.01 9.91 -12.17
CA GLY A 143 30.21 8.77 -11.70
C GLY A 143 30.08 8.62 -10.20
N ARG A 144 30.65 9.52 -9.39
CA ARG A 144 30.39 9.64 -7.96
C ARG A 144 29.34 10.72 -7.68
N VAL A 145 28.59 10.53 -6.58
CA VAL A 145 27.59 11.49 -6.13
C VAL A 145 27.67 11.69 -4.62
N THR A 146 27.23 12.85 -4.16
CA THR A 146 26.93 13.07 -2.74
C THR A 146 25.46 12.80 -2.52
N VAL A 147 25.13 12.24 -1.33
CA VAL A 147 23.74 11.97 -0.93
C VAL A 147 23.48 12.64 0.41
N ARG A 148 22.36 13.34 0.53
CA ARG A 148 21.83 13.85 1.81
C ARG A 148 20.36 13.50 1.88
N ARG A 149 19.91 12.92 3.00
CA ARG A 149 18.52 12.51 3.19
C ARG A 149 17.82 13.38 4.22
N PHE A 150 16.52 13.58 4.00
CA PHE A 150 15.66 14.42 4.81
C PHE A 150 14.32 13.72 5.00
N TRP A 151 13.79 13.78 6.22
CA TRP A 151 12.41 13.49 6.48
C TRP A 151 11.61 14.80 6.51
N ILE A 152 10.52 14.86 5.78
CA ILE A 152 9.66 16.04 5.66
C ILE A 152 8.25 15.61 6.06
N PRO A 153 7.77 15.95 7.27
CA PRO A 153 6.39 15.69 7.66
C PRO A 153 5.41 16.34 6.69
N LEU A 154 4.35 15.65 6.33
CA LEU A 154 3.33 16.21 5.43
C LEU A 154 2.68 17.43 6.08
N GLY A 155 2.53 18.52 5.31
CA GLY A 155 2.07 19.82 5.81
C GLY A 155 3.19 20.74 6.32
N SER A 156 4.44 20.27 6.42
CA SER A 156 5.58 21.16 6.69
C SER A 156 5.95 21.93 5.42
N PRO A 157 6.23 23.24 5.52
CA PRO A 157 6.65 23.99 4.35
C PRO A 157 8.03 23.49 3.87
N ALA A 158 8.15 23.22 2.58
CA ALA A 158 9.42 22.81 1.95
C ALA A 158 10.55 23.84 2.18
N SER A 159 10.19 25.10 2.34
CA SER A 159 11.10 26.22 2.64
C SER A 159 11.84 26.08 3.97
N ALA A 160 11.33 25.27 4.92
CA ALA A 160 12.02 24.98 6.18
C ALA A 160 13.31 24.18 5.98
N PHE A 161 13.45 23.51 4.82
CA PHE A 161 14.61 22.69 4.47
C PHE A 161 15.46 23.41 3.40
N ALA A 162 16.37 24.29 3.82
CA ALA A 162 17.16 25.13 2.91
C ALA A 162 17.76 24.40 1.68
N PRO A 163 18.32 23.17 1.79
CA PRO A 163 18.84 22.44 0.64
C PRO A 163 17.78 21.98 -0.36
N LEU A 164 16.50 22.00 0.01
CA LEU A 164 15.38 21.52 -0.79
C LEU A 164 14.52 22.64 -1.38
N ARG A 165 14.77 23.90 -1.00
CA ARG A 165 14.03 25.07 -1.52
C ARG A 165 13.90 25.11 -3.06
N PRO A 166 14.93 24.78 -3.86
CA PRO A 166 14.80 24.77 -5.32
C PRO A 166 13.79 23.73 -5.86
N PHE A 167 13.35 22.80 -5.01
CA PHE A 167 12.47 21.68 -5.36
C PHE A 167 11.12 21.78 -4.64
N SER A 168 10.71 22.92 -4.13
CA SER A 168 9.48 23.09 -3.34
C SER A 168 8.24 22.59 -4.09
N GLU A 169 8.08 23.00 -5.36
CA GLU A 169 6.97 22.59 -6.22
C GLU A 169 6.96 21.07 -6.48
N ASP A 170 8.16 20.47 -6.63
CA ASP A 170 8.33 19.04 -6.86
C ASP A 170 7.93 18.24 -5.61
N LEU A 171 8.28 18.72 -4.42
CA LEU A 171 7.87 18.13 -3.14
C LEU A 171 6.34 18.18 -2.98
N ASP A 172 5.72 19.33 -3.30
CA ASP A 172 4.27 19.48 -3.28
C ASP A 172 3.59 18.58 -4.31
N ALA A 173 4.19 18.40 -5.48
CA ALA A 173 3.68 17.48 -6.50
C ALA A 173 3.71 16.03 -6.02
N VAL A 174 4.79 15.58 -5.38
CA VAL A 174 4.89 14.23 -4.78
C VAL A 174 3.90 14.08 -3.63
N ALA A 175 3.75 15.09 -2.77
CA ALA A 175 2.78 15.08 -1.67
C ALA A 175 1.34 14.93 -2.19
N ARG A 176 0.98 15.61 -3.27
CA ARG A 176 -0.35 15.51 -3.90
C ARG A 176 -0.55 14.22 -4.67
N SER A 177 0.48 13.78 -5.42
CA SER A 177 0.38 12.58 -6.25
C SER A 177 0.47 11.29 -5.44
N GLY A 178 1.15 11.32 -4.30
CA GLY A 178 1.45 10.15 -3.49
C GLY A 178 2.36 9.12 -4.20
N ALA A 179 3.00 9.51 -5.31
CA ALA A 179 3.91 8.67 -6.09
C ALA A 179 5.36 9.16 -5.94
N PRO A 180 6.35 8.26 -5.90
CA PRO A 180 7.76 8.65 -5.92
C PRO A 180 8.09 9.47 -7.16
N GLY A 181 8.99 10.45 -7.00
CA GLY A 181 9.44 11.30 -8.09
C GLY A 181 10.93 11.57 -8.06
N SER A 182 11.51 11.77 -9.26
CA SER A 182 12.91 12.17 -9.44
C SER A 182 12.96 13.44 -10.29
N PHE A 183 13.62 14.46 -9.79
CA PHE A 183 13.64 15.81 -10.36
C PHE A 183 15.07 16.30 -10.50
N SER A 184 15.34 17.07 -11.56
CA SER A 184 16.66 17.65 -11.83
C SER A 184 16.57 19.15 -11.95
N ARG A 185 17.43 19.89 -11.23
CA ARG A 185 17.52 21.35 -11.32
C ARG A 185 19.00 21.75 -11.28
N GLY A 186 19.48 22.28 -12.39
CA GLY A 186 20.92 22.56 -12.58
C GLY A 186 21.76 21.29 -12.40
N ALA A 187 22.83 21.40 -11.61
CA ALA A 187 23.71 20.25 -11.29
C ALA A 187 23.14 19.33 -10.22
N GLY A 188 22.00 19.66 -9.61
CA GLY A 188 21.45 18.89 -8.53
C GLY A 188 20.25 18.03 -8.95
N ARG A 189 20.09 16.91 -8.28
CA ARG A 189 18.94 16.02 -8.41
C ARG A 189 18.30 15.79 -7.06
N LEU A 190 16.97 15.66 -7.05
CA LEU A 190 16.18 15.27 -5.90
C LEU A 190 15.39 14.00 -6.25
N TYR A 191 15.49 12.98 -5.42
CA TYR A 191 14.55 11.88 -5.39
C TYR A 191 13.69 12.00 -4.13
N VAL A 192 12.38 11.76 -4.27
CA VAL A 192 11.41 11.86 -3.18
C VAL A 192 10.48 10.67 -3.24
N GLU A 193 10.24 10.06 -2.08
CA GLU A 193 9.23 9.02 -1.92
C GLU A 193 8.28 9.34 -0.77
N PRO A 194 6.96 9.16 -0.96
CA PRO A 194 5.98 9.34 0.10
C PRO A 194 5.97 8.12 1.02
N HIS A 195 5.97 8.37 2.32
CA HIS A 195 5.76 7.35 3.35
C HIS A 195 4.45 7.63 4.07
N LEU A 196 3.50 6.75 3.84
CA LEU A 196 2.16 6.79 4.43
C LEU A 196 2.06 5.69 5.51
N PRO A 197 1.31 5.94 6.58
CA PRO A 197 0.98 4.87 7.52
C PRO A 197 0.19 3.78 6.80
N PRO A 198 0.34 2.50 7.20
CA PRO A 198 -0.43 1.42 6.62
C PRO A 198 -1.94 1.69 6.76
N PRO A 199 -2.74 1.40 5.75
CA PRO A 199 -4.18 1.58 5.83
C PRO A 199 -4.74 0.69 6.95
N ARG A 200 -5.76 1.20 7.65
CA ARG A 200 -6.40 0.49 8.76
C ARG A 200 -7.56 -0.36 8.25
N LEU A 201 -7.58 -1.63 8.63
CA LEU A 201 -8.68 -2.55 8.37
C LEU A 201 -9.45 -2.80 9.67
N LEU A 202 -10.63 -2.20 9.80
CA LEU A 202 -11.54 -2.44 10.92
C LEU A 202 -12.46 -3.61 10.57
N ILE A 203 -12.28 -4.74 11.23
CA ILE A 203 -13.11 -5.94 11.06
C ILE A 203 -14.15 -5.95 12.17
N ALA A 204 -15.40 -5.68 11.83
CA ALA A 204 -16.56 -5.74 12.69
C ALA A 204 -17.14 -7.15 12.65
N GLY A 205 -16.75 -7.98 13.61
CA GLY A 205 -17.12 -9.39 13.74
C GLY A 205 -15.93 -10.33 13.73
N ALA A 206 -15.70 -11.06 14.81
CA ALA A 206 -14.59 -12.00 15.01
C ALA A 206 -14.97 -13.47 14.67
N GLY A 207 -15.99 -13.70 13.84
CA GLY A 207 -16.39 -15.01 13.33
C GLY A 207 -15.37 -15.61 12.36
N HIS A 208 -15.74 -16.70 11.68
CA HIS A 208 -14.86 -17.40 10.74
C HIS A 208 -14.42 -16.49 9.58
N VAL A 209 -15.37 -15.80 8.93
CA VAL A 209 -15.05 -14.86 7.84
C VAL A 209 -14.16 -13.72 8.33
N GLY A 210 -14.46 -13.14 9.51
CA GLY A 210 -13.64 -12.09 10.10
C GLY A 210 -12.21 -12.54 10.38
N ARG A 211 -12.02 -13.78 10.85
CA ARG A 211 -10.71 -14.38 11.08
C ARG A 211 -9.91 -14.55 9.78
N ALA A 212 -10.52 -15.13 8.76
CA ALA A 212 -9.87 -15.32 7.46
C ALA A 212 -9.55 -13.97 6.79
N ALA A 213 -10.48 -12.99 6.85
CA ALA A 213 -10.25 -11.63 6.34
C ALA A 213 -9.14 -10.89 7.11
N ALA A 214 -9.00 -11.10 8.42
CA ALA A 214 -7.94 -10.54 9.24
C ALA A 214 -6.56 -11.05 8.78
N HIS A 215 -6.41 -12.34 8.59
CA HIS A 215 -5.19 -12.97 8.10
C HIS A 215 -4.78 -12.42 6.73
N LEU A 216 -5.69 -12.42 5.75
CA LEU A 216 -5.42 -11.86 4.42
C LEU A 216 -5.15 -10.35 4.47
N GLY A 217 -5.89 -9.62 5.31
CA GLY A 217 -5.66 -8.19 5.53
C GLY A 217 -4.23 -7.91 6.01
N ARG A 218 -3.72 -8.77 6.87
CA ARG A 218 -2.35 -8.70 7.36
C ARG A 218 -1.32 -8.94 6.26
N LEU A 219 -1.50 -10.00 5.45
CA LEU A 219 -0.64 -10.27 4.28
C LEU A 219 -0.65 -9.10 3.27
N LEU A 220 -1.75 -8.36 3.20
CA LEU A 220 -1.90 -7.18 2.36
C LEU A 220 -1.39 -5.88 3.02
N ASN A 221 -0.66 -5.96 4.13
CA ASN A 221 -0.09 -4.83 4.86
C ASN A 221 -1.13 -3.83 5.40
N PHE A 222 -2.30 -4.30 5.84
CA PHE A 222 -3.22 -3.50 6.63
C PHE A 222 -2.86 -3.54 8.13
N GLU A 223 -3.06 -2.43 8.83
CA GLU A 223 -3.16 -2.41 10.29
C GLU A 223 -4.53 -2.99 10.69
N VAL A 224 -4.56 -4.28 11.03
CA VAL A 224 -5.81 -5.00 11.31
C VAL A 224 -6.28 -4.72 12.74
N VAL A 225 -7.51 -4.23 12.87
CA VAL A 225 -8.21 -4.02 14.15
C VAL A 225 -9.49 -4.86 14.15
N VAL A 226 -9.62 -5.78 15.08
CA VAL A 226 -10.79 -6.66 15.21
C VAL A 226 -11.69 -6.18 16.34
N ILE A 227 -12.99 -6.16 16.10
CA ILE A 227 -14.00 -5.69 17.04
C ILE A 227 -15.12 -6.74 17.12
N ASP A 228 -15.36 -7.29 18.30
CA ASP A 228 -16.50 -8.19 18.60
C ASP A 228 -16.84 -8.07 20.09
N ASP A 229 -18.08 -8.29 20.44
CA ASP A 229 -18.55 -8.21 21.85
C ASP A 229 -18.31 -9.52 22.62
N ARG A 230 -17.82 -10.57 21.97
CA ARG A 230 -17.61 -11.90 22.55
C ARG A 230 -16.12 -12.17 22.77
N PRO A 231 -15.64 -12.26 24.02
CA PRO A 231 -14.24 -12.48 24.31
C PRO A 231 -13.71 -13.84 23.81
N GLU A 232 -14.56 -14.86 23.75
CA GLU A 232 -14.21 -16.18 23.23
C GLU A 232 -13.91 -16.17 21.71
N PHE A 233 -14.43 -15.17 20.98
CA PHE A 233 -14.13 -14.96 19.57
C PHE A 233 -13.04 -13.91 19.34
N ALA A 234 -13.06 -12.81 20.09
CA ALA A 234 -12.12 -11.69 19.93
C ALA A 234 -10.96 -11.81 20.93
N ASN A 235 -9.99 -12.66 20.64
CA ASN A 235 -8.82 -12.88 21.50
C ASN A 235 -7.54 -13.11 20.69
N ALA A 236 -6.38 -12.99 21.36
CA ALA A 236 -5.06 -13.10 20.74
C ALA A 236 -4.77 -14.50 20.15
N GLY A 237 -5.33 -15.56 20.74
CA GLY A 237 -5.18 -16.92 20.20
C GLY A 237 -5.85 -17.10 18.83
N ARG A 238 -6.93 -16.38 18.57
CA ARG A 238 -7.64 -16.41 17.28
C ARG A 238 -7.11 -15.39 16.28
N PHE A 239 -6.55 -14.28 16.76
CA PHE A 239 -6.04 -13.16 15.96
C PHE A 239 -4.62 -12.76 16.37
N PRO A 240 -3.63 -13.67 16.26
CA PRO A 240 -2.26 -13.40 16.73
C PRO A 240 -1.58 -12.25 15.96
N GLU A 241 -2.01 -12.00 14.73
CA GLU A 241 -1.44 -11.00 13.85
C GLU A 241 -2.19 -9.65 13.88
N ALA A 242 -3.28 -9.53 14.65
CA ALA A 242 -4.02 -8.28 14.74
C ALA A 242 -3.22 -7.21 15.51
N ALA A 243 -3.16 -6.01 14.96
CA ALA A 243 -2.54 -4.87 15.65
C ALA A 243 -3.32 -4.49 16.93
N ARG A 244 -4.64 -4.71 16.92
CA ARG A 244 -5.50 -4.47 18.07
C ARG A 244 -6.74 -5.34 18.03
N ILE A 245 -7.13 -5.85 19.21
CA ILE A 245 -8.39 -6.55 19.42
C ILE A 245 -9.21 -5.76 20.44
N ILE A 246 -10.49 -5.51 20.14
CA ILE A 246 -11.38 -4.73 20.98
C ILE A 246 -12.60 -5.59 21.31
N VAL A 247 -12.70 -6.01 22.55
CA VAL A 247 -13.86 -6.74 23.07
C VAL A 247 -14.88 -5.73 23.57
N ALA A 248 -15.84 -5.36 22.72
CA ALA A 248 -16.86 -4.36 23.03
C ALA A 248 -18.00 -4.38 21.99
N ASP A 249 -19.10 -3.68 22.29
CA ASP A 249 -20.17 -3.44 21.32
C ASP A 249 -19.60 -2.80 20.03
N VAL A 250 -19.85 -3.47 18.91
CA VAL A 250 -19.29 -3.13 17.59
C VAL A 250 -19.72 -1.74 17.15
N ALA A 251 -21.02 -1.44 17.22
CA ALA A 251 -21.58 -0.19 16.73
C ALA A 251 -21.10 1.01 17.57
N ARG A 252 -21.06 0.84 18.90
CA ARG A 252 -20.53 1.86 19.82
C ARG A 252 -19.05 2.12 19.57
N THR A 253 -18.29 1.06 19.34
CA THR A 253 -16.84 1.16 19.06
C THR A 253 -16.58 1.86 17.73
N LEU A 254 -17.27 1.47 16.66
CA LEU A 254 -17.16 2.13 15.34
C LEU A 254 -17.50 3.62 15.38
N ARG A 255 -18.46 4.04 16.22
CA ARG A 255 -18.76 5.47 16.40
C ARG A 255 -17.61 6.25 17.04
N ARG A 256 -16.82 5.62 17.90
CA ARG A 256 -15.74 6.29 18.67
C ARG A 256 -14.38 6.24 17.98
N LEU A 257 -14.12 5.19 17.20
CA LEU A 257 -12.84 5.07 16.49
C LEU A 257 -12.68 6.17 15.44
N PRO A 258 -11.46 6.67 15.24
CA PRO A 258 -11.17 7.56 14.12
C PRO A 258 -11.31 6.78 12.80
N VAL A 259 -12.19 7.25 11.92
CA VAL A 259 -12.45 6.68 10.59
C VAL A 259 -12.18 7.77 9.57
N GLY A 260 -11.24 7.53 8.69
CA GLY A 260 -10.79 8.44 7.63
C GLY A 260 -10.59 7.74 6.29
N PRO A 261 -10.08 8.45 5.28
CA PRO A 261 -9.87 7.90 3.93
C PRO A 261 -8.91 6.70 3.89
N ASP A 262 -8.03 6.57 4.90
CA ASP A 262 -7.11 5.45 5.09
C ASP A 262 -7.74 4.25 5.84
N THR A 263 -9.01 4.34 6.18
CA THR A 263 -9.73 3.33 6.98
C THR A 263 -10.69 2.53 6.11
N TYR A 264 -10.57 1.22 6.20
CA TYR A 264 -11.36 0.22 5.48
C TYR A 264 -12.18 -0.56 6.50
N VAL A 265 -13.50 -0.55 6.37
CA VAL A 265 -14.43 -1.21 7.31
C VAL A 265 -15.03 -2.44 6.66
N VAL A 266 -14.85 -3.61 7.28
CA VAL A 266 -15.41 -4.90 6.88
C VAL A 266 -16.41 -5.33 7.94
N ILE A 267 -17.70 -5.39 7.59
CA ILE A 267 -18.80 -5.75 8.48
C ILE A 267 -19.22 -7.19 8.19
N VAL A 268 -18.89 -8.09 9.11
CA VAL A 268 -19.13 -9.54 9.05
C VAL A 268 -19.57 -10.08 10.40
N THR A 269 -20.53 -9.39 11.02
CA THR A 269 -21.00 -9.73 12.37
C THR A 269 -21.89 -10.98 12.36
N ARG A 270 -22.29 -11.45 13.56
CA ARG A 270 -23.08 -12.69 13.75
C ARG A 270 -24.54 -12.63 13.27
N GLY A 271 -24.99 -11.50 12.73
CA GLY A 271 -26.39 -11.40 12.25
C GLY A 271 -26.80 -10.02 11.81
N HIS A 272 -27.87 -9.96 11.03
CA HIS A 272 -28.26 -8.76 10.29
C HIS A 272 -28.62 -7.55 11.16
N ARG A 273 -29.08 -7.73 12.41
CA ARG A 273 -29.29 -6.60 13.32
C ARG A 273 -27.96 -5.97 13.74
N HIS A 274 -26.94 -6.79 13.99
CA HIS A 274 -25.60 -6.32 14.32
C HIS A 274 -24.93 -5.66 13.12
N ASP A 275 -25.07 -6.23 11.91
CA ASP A 275 -24.58 -5.65 10.65
C ASP A 275 -25.23 -4.29 10.37
N GLU A 276 -26.58 -4.18 10.54
CA GLU A 276 -27.32 -2.93 10.39
C GLU A 276 -26.81 -1.85 11.35
N ASN A 277 -26.62 -2.19 12.63
CA ASN A 277 -26.13 -1.26 13.64
C ASN A 277 -24.69 -0.83 13.38
N ALA A 278 -23.82 -1.74 12.95
CA ALA A 278 -22.45 -1.48 12.56
C ALA A 278 -22.38 -0.54 11.34
N LEU A 279 -23.18 -0.83 10.30
CA LEU A 279 -23.25 0.02 9.12
C LEU A 279 -23.77 1.43 9.46
N ARG A 280 -24.82 1.54 10.28
CA ARG A 280 -25.36 2.82 10.74
C ARG A 280 -24.32 3.66 11.49
N ALA A 281 -23.37 3.00 12.18
CA ALA A 281 -22.31 3.68 12.92
C ALA A 281 -21.24 4.31 12.01
N CYS A 282 -21.07 3.83 10.75
CA CYS A 282 -19.97 4.24 9.87
C CYS A 282 -20.40 4.74 8.49
N VAL A 283 -21.63 4.51 8.02
CA VAL A 283 -22.06 4.85 6.65
C VAL A 283 -21.90 6.32 6.28
N ARG A 284 -22.02 7.24 7.23
CA ARG A 284 -21.81 8.67 7.03
C ARG A 284 -20.35 9.12 7.16
N ARG A 285 -19.47 8.21 7.62
CA ARG A 285 -18.05 8.53 7.82
C ARG A 285 -17.31 8.56 6.48
N ASN A 286 -16.23 9.32 6.42
CA ASN A 286 -15.37 9.39 5.25
C ASN A 286 -14.34 8.24 5.23
N ALA A 287 -14.83 6.99 5.31
CA ALA A 287 -13.99 5.81 5.17
C ALA A 287 -13.55 5.62 3.71
N GLY A 288 -12.35 5.10 3.49
CA GLY A 288 -11.86 4.71 2.17
C GLY A 288 -12.61 3.50 1.59
N TYR A 289 -13.20 2.69 2.48
CA TYR A 289 -14.02 1.54 2.11
C TYR A 289 -14.99 1.16 3.23
N ILE A 290 -16.21 0.81 2.87
CA ILE A 290 -17.19 0.19 3.77
C ILE A 290 -17.80 -0.98 3.03
N GLY A 291 -17.53 -2.21 3.50
CA GLY A 291 -18.11 -3.43 2.96
C GLY A 291 -18.94 -4.16 4.00
N MET A 292 -20.06 -4.75 3.60
CA MET A 292 -20.94 -5.49 4.50
C MET A 292 -21.38 -6.80 3.86
N ILE A 293 -21.33 -7.89 4.65
CA ILE A 293 -21.83 -9.19 4.23
C ILE A 293 -23.37 -9.17 4.14
N GLY A 294 -23.90 -9.82 3.11
CA GLY A 294 -25.36 -9.95 2.96
C GLY A 294 -25.76 -10.52 1.62
N SER A 295 -26.93 -11.16 1.55
CA SER A 295 -27.50 -11.56 0.27
C SER A 295 -28.14 -10.37 -0.44
N ALA A 296 -28.17 -10.38 -1.77
CA ALA A 296 -28.75 -9.30 -2.59
C ALA A 296 -30.17 -8.88 -2.12
N ARG A 297 -31.03 -9.87 -1.74
CA ARG A 297 -32.36 -9.60 -1.22
C ARG A 297 -32.33 -8.80 0.09
N LYS A 298 -31.47 -9.17 1.03
CA LYS A 298 -31.35 -8.47 2.33
C LYS A 298 -30.81 -7.05 2.14
N VAL A 299 -29.86 -6.90 1.23
CA VAL A 299 -29.26 -5.61 0.88
C VAL A 299 -30.31 -4.62 0.35
N GLY A 300 -31.21 -5.07 -0.54
CA GLY A 300 -32.30 -4.23 -1.07
C GLY A 300 -33.21 -3.69 0.06
N LEU A 301 -33.68 -4.57 0.94
CA LEU A 301 -34.51 -4.18 2.09
C LEU A 301 -33.79 -3.22 3.05
N LEU A 302 -32.50 -3.45 3.27
CA LEU A 302 -31.72 -2.62 4.16
C LEU A 302 -31.50 -1.22 3.56
N ARG A 303 -31.23 -1.14 2.24
CA ARG A 303 -31.11 0.12 1.49
C ARG A 303 -32.37 0.98 1.64
N GLU A 304 -33.54 0.41 1.35
CA GLU A 304 -34.81 1.12 1.48
C GLU A 304 -35.00 1.67 2.90
N ARG A 305 -34.74 0.85 3.91
CA ARG A 305 -34.84 1.25 5.32
C ARG A 305 -33.89 2.39 5.67
N PHE A 306 -32.63 2.34 5.23
CA PHE A 306 -31.62 3.37 5.51
C PHE A 306 -32.01 4.72 4.90
N ILE A 307 -32.49 4.70 3.67
CA ILE A 307 -32.93 5.92 2.95
C ILE A 307 -34.20 6.47 3.61
N LYS A 308 -35.25 5.61 3.79
CA LYS A 308 -36.54 6.02 4.37
C LYS A 308 -36.39 6.62 5.77
N LYS A 309 -35.49 6.06 6.59
CA LYS A 309 -35.23 6.56 7.95
C LYS A 309 -34.23 7.73 7.99
N GLY A 310 -33.72 8.18 6.84
CA GLY A 310 -32.75 9.26 6.76
C GLY A 310 -31.41 8.92 7.44
N TRP A 311 -31.06 7.63 7.58
CA TRP A 311 -29.78 7.23 8.18
C TRP A 311 -28.59 7.45 7.27
N CYS A 312 -28.82 7.50 5.95
CA CYS A 312 -27.84 7.97 4.97
C CYS A 312 -28.54 8.53 3.73
N SER A 313 -27.84 9.32 2.92
CA SER A 313 -28.26 9.72 1.59
C SER A 313 -28.06 8.58 0.56
N VAL A 314 -28.68 8.71 -0.60
CA VAL A 314 -28.47 7.78 -1.74
C VAL A 314 -26.99 7.73 -2.13
N GLY A 315 -26.31 8.89 -2.17
CA GLY A 315 -24.88 8.97 -2.47
C GLY A 315 -23.99 8.31 -1.41
N GLN A 316 -24.35 8.41 -0.12
CA GLN A 316 -23.64 7.72 0.95
C GLN A 316 -23.83 6.20 0.87
N TRP A 317 -25.05 5.73 0.56
CA TRP A 317 -25.31 4.32 0.33
C TRP A 317 -24.54 3.76 -0.86
N ALA A 318 -24.43 4.51 -1.96
CA ALA A 318 -23.71 4.07 -3.17
C ALA A 318 -22.21 3.77 -2.91
N ARG A 319 -21.65 4.29 -1.82
CA ARG A 319 -20.26 4.00 -1.38
C ARG A 319 -20.15 2.68 -0.61
N VAL A 320 -21.26 2.09 -0.16
CA VAL A 320 -21.24 0.82 0.58
C VAL A 320 -21.16 -0.35 -0.39
N ARG A 321 -20.16 -1.19 -0.22
CA ARG A 321 -19.99 -2.43 -0.98
C ARG A 321 -20.77 -3.54 -0.30
N THR A 322 -21.90 -3.90 -0.87
CA THR A 322 -22.77 -4.94 -0.30
C THR A 322 -23.63 -5.56 -1.41
N PRO A 323 -23.58 -6.88 -1.59
CA PRO A 323 -22.73 -7.85 -0.90
C PRO A 323 -21.24 -7.50 -0.97
N ILE A 324 -20.50 -7.75 0.12
CA ILE A 324 -19.06 -7.49 0.20
C ILE A 324 -18.28 -8.47 -0.69
N GLY A 325 -17.20 -7.98 -1.30
CA GLY A 325 -16.27 -8.77 -2.09
C GLY A 325 -16.58 -8.80 -3.60
N LEU A 326 -15.60 -9.17 -4.40
CA LEU A 326 -15.76 -9.35 -5.84
C LEU A 326 -16.56 -10.62 -6.16
N PRO A 327 -17.39 -10.64 -7.22
CA PRO A 327 -18.22 -11.79 -7.59
C PRO A 327 -17.38 -12.90 -8.28
N ILE A 328 -16.54 -13.60 -7.51
CA ILE A 328 -15.66 -14.68 -7.99
C ILE A 328 -16.27 -16.08 -7.83
N GLY A 329 -17.55 -16.18 -7.42
CA GLY A 329 -18.21 -17.45 -7.19
C GLY A 329 -17.87 -18.13 -5.87
N SER A 330 -17.39 -17.37 -4.88
CA SER A 330 -16.98 -17.84 -3.55
C SER A 330 -18.10 -18.58 -2.80
N ARG A 331 -17.75 -19.71 -2.17
CA ARG A 331 -18.67 -20.59 -1.43
C ARG A 331 -18.17 -20.89 -0.01
N THR A 332 -16.86 -21.09 0.17
CA THR A 332 -16.26 -21.35 1.48
C THR A 332 -15.91 -20.06 2.21
N VAL A 333 -15.62 -20.16 3.50
CA VAL A 333 -15.19 -19.02 4.33
C VAL A 333 -13.92 -18.39 3.78
N GLU A 334 -12.97 -19.22 3.36
CA GLU A 334 -11.68 -18.80 2.82
C GLU A 334 -11.86 -18.10 1.47
N GLU A 335 -12.70 -18.65 0.59
CA GLU A 335 -13.02 -18.04 -0.71
C GLU A 335 -13.74 -16.70 -0.55
N ILE A 336 -14.65 -16.58 0.43
CA ILE A 336 -15.28 -15.30 0.77
C ILE A 336 -14.22 -14.29 1.24
N ALA A 337 -13.27 -14.72 2.07
CA ALA A 337 -12.20 -13.84 2.52
C ALA A 337 -11.28 -13.41 1.36
N VAL A 338 -10.99 -14.30 0.41
CA VAL A 338 -10.23 -13.96 -0.82
C VAL A 338 -11.02 -12.95 -1.66
N SER A 339 -12.33 -13.15 -1.84
CA SER A 339 -13.21 -12.20 -2.53
C SER A 339 -13.18 -10.81 -1.90
N ILE A 340 -13.26 -10.73 -0.56
CA ILE A 340 -13.13 -9.48 0.20
C ILE A 340 -11.74 -8.87 0.01
N ALA A 341 -10.69 -9.66 0.16
CA ALA A 341 -9.30 -9.19 0.02
C ALA A 341 -9.03 -8.64 -1.39
N ALA A 342 -9.53 -9.29 -2.42
CA ALA A 342 -9.42 -8.83 -3.82
C ALA A 342 -10.14 -7.48 -4.02
N GLU A 343 -11.33 -7.29 -3.44
CA GLU A 343 -12.04 -6.01 -3.50
C GLU A 343 -11.28 -4.90 -2.73
N LEU A 344 -10.73 -5.21 -1.55
CA LEU A 344 -9.89 -4.27 -0.79
C LEU A 344 -8.67 -3.80 -1.60
N VAL A 345 -8.00 -4.72 -2.32
CA VAL A 345 -6.87 -4.40 -3.23
C VAL A 345 -7.33 -3.51 -4.38
N ALA A 346 -8.45 -3.85 -5.03
CA ALA A 346 -9.00 -3.06 -6.14
C ALA A 346 -9.33 -1.63 -5.71
N VAL A 347 -10.02 -1.46 -4.57
CA VAL A 347 -10.38 -0.14 -4.04
C VAL A 347 -9.13 0.64 -3.60
N ARG A 348 -8.17 -0.01 -2.95
CA ARG A 348 -6.92 0.64 -2.55
C ARG A 348 -6.15 1.16 -3.76
N SER A 349 -6.07 0.39 -4.84
CA SER A 349 -5.43 0.81 -6.08
C SER A 349 -6.13 2.01 -6.74
N CYS A 350 -7.47 2.08 -6.67
CA CYS A 350 -8.22 3.24 -7.14
C CYS A 350 -8.01 4.47 -6.24
N ASN A 351 -8.06 4.29 -4.92
CA ASN A 351 -7.80 5.35 -3.95
C ASN A 351 -6.36 5.86 -4.06
N SER A 352 -5.39 4.99 -4.26
CA SER A 352 -3.99 5.36 -4.50
C SER A 352 -3.82 6.18 -5.78
N ARG A 353 -4.61 5.92 -6.81
CA ARG A 353 -4.65 6.76 -8.03
C ARG A 353 -5.25 8.15 -7.76
N ALA A 354 -6.23 8.22 -6.90
CA ALA A 354 -6.80 9.50 -6.44
C ALA A 354 -5.81 10.28 -5.56
N TYR A 355 -4.89 9.59 -4.86
CA TYR A 355 -3.74 10.15 -4.16
C TYR A 355 -2.44 10.11 -5.00
N GLY A 356 -2.52 9.72 -6.29
CA GLY A 356 -1.40 9.72 -7.23
C GLY A 356 -0.39 8.57 -7.10
N THR A 357 -0.65 7.53 -6.29
CA THR A 357 0.29 6.41 -6.10
C THR A 357 0.12 5.26 -7.11
N GLY A 358 -0.70 5.43 -8.16
CA GLY A 358 -0.96 4.40 -9.16
C GLY A 358 0.12 4.33 -10.25
N SER A 359 0.79 3.20 -10.38
CA SER A 359 1.68 2.89 -11.51
C SER A 359 0.97 3.07 -12.85
N SER A 360 1.59 3.79 -13.79
CA SER A 360 1.09 4.05 -15.14
C SER A 360 0.98 2.79 -16.04
N ALA A 361 1.41 1.64 -15.56
CA ALA A 361 1.52 0.40 -16.33
C ALA A 361 0.19 -0.32 -16.63
N LEU A 362 -0.95 0.14 -16.09
CA LEU A 362 -2.27 -0.48 -16.31
C LEU A 362 -3.25 0.40 -17.08
N ARG A 363 -2.79 1.35 -17.91
CA ARG A 363 -3.66 2.27 -18.65
C ARG A 363 -4.23 1.73 -19.96
N SER A 364 -4.09 0.45 -20.32
CA SER A 364 -4.54 -0.02 -21.65
C SER A 364 -5.55 -1.14 -21.73
N SER A 365 -6.19 -1.57 -20.64
CA SER A 365 -7.24 -2.58 -20.81
C SER A 365 -8.22 -2.67 -19.63
N ASN A 366 -9.11 -1.69 -19.40
CA ASN A 366 -10.41 -1.98 -18.81
C ASN A 366 -11.30 -0.74 -18.76
N GLY A 367 -11.66 -0.24 -19.93
CA GLY A 367 -12.86 0.56 -20.15
C GLY A 367 -14.10 -0.34 -20.34
N ARG A 368 -14.31 -1.33 -19.49
CA ARG A 368 -15.60 -2.02 -19.38
C ARG A 368 -16.14 -1.80 -17.98
N ALA A 369 -17.07 -0.84 -17.88
CA ALA A 369 -17.97 -0.75 -16.74
C ALA A 369 -18.63 -2.13 -16.56
N TYR A 370 -18.53 -2.71 -15.37
CA TYR A 370 -19.37 -3.83 -14.99
C TYR A 370 -20.80 -3.30 -14.82
N GLY A 371 -21.50 -3.19 -15.99
CA GLY A 371 -22.92 -2.95 -16.05
C GLY A 371 -23.63 -4.19 -15.49
N THR A 372 -24.59 -3.94 -14.65
CA THR A 372 -25.58 -4.89 -14.14
C THR A 372 -26.25 -5.63 -15.29
N GLY A 373 -25.70 -6.77 -15.69
CA GLY A 373 -26.28 -7.66 -16.71
C GLY A 373 -27.37 -8.54 -16.12
N SER A 374 -28.56 -7.96 -15.95
CA SER A 374 -29.79 -8.70 -15.68
C SER A 374 -30.76 -8.49 -16.83
N SER A 375 -30.52 -9.07 -18.01
CA SER A 375 -31.58 -9.26 -19.05
C SER A 375 -31.11 -10.07 -20.27
N ALA A 376 -30.44 -11.21 -20.13
CA ALA A 376 -30.14 -12.05 -21.29
C ALA A 376 -30.34 -13.56 -21.07
N LEU A 377 -31.30 -13.95 -20.25
CA LEU A 377 -31.68 -15.37 -20.07
C LEU A 377 -33.18 -15.60 -20.15
N ARG A 378 -33.91 -14.84 -21.00
CA ARG A 378 -35.36 -15.05 -21.28
C ARG A 378 -35.75 -15.15 -22.76
N SER A 379 -34.89 -15.66 -23.64
CA SER A 379 -35.34 -15.88 -25.03
C SER A 379 -34.96 -17.20 -25.68
N ALA A 380 -34.47 -18.22 -24.93
CA ALA A 380 -34.13 -19.51 -25.51
C ALA A 380 -35.09 -20.67 -25.15
N LYS A 381 -36.32 -20.40 -24.70
CA LYS A 381 -37.31 -21.46 -24.37
C LYS A 381 -38.68 -21.29 -25.10
N ARG A 382 -38.69 -20.78 -26.34
CA ARG A 382 -39.91 -20.67 -27.09
C ARG A 382 -39.78 -20.98 -28.60
N LYS A 383 -39.02 -22.04 -28.97
CA LYS A 383 -39.08 -22.60 -30.33
C LYS A 383 -38.74 -24.09 -30.29
N ARG A 384 -39.62 -24.89 -29.68
CA ARG A 384 -39.78 -26.35 -29.93
C ARG A 384 -41.12 -26.78 -29.35
N ARG A 385 -42.23 -26.41 -30.00
CA ARG A 385 -43.52 -27.14 -30.05
C ARG A 385 -44.31 -26.48 -31.18
N GLY A 386 -44.41 -27.15 -32.30
CA GLY A 386 -45.22 -26.81 -33.45
C GLY A 386 -44.67 -27.40 -34.70
N GLY A 387 -45.10 -28.63 -35.02
CA GLY A 387 -44.74 -29.28 -36.25
C GLY A 387 -45.05 -30.80 -36.23
N ALA A 388 -46.28 -31.10 -36.63
CA ALA A 388 -46.88 -32.37 -37.00
C ALA A 388 -47.28 -33.29 -35.89
#